data_05af49ba4918c1168e0f83efcc5abc15
#
_entry.id   05af49ba4918c1168e0f83efcc5abc15
#
_cell.length_a   1.000
_cell.length_b   1.000
_cell.length_c   1.000
_cell.angle_alpha   90.00
_cell.angle_beta   90.00
_cell.angle_gamma   90.00
#
_symmetry.space_group_name_H-M   'P 1'
#
loop_
_entity.id
_entity.type
_entity.pdbx_description
1 polymer ?
#
loop_
_entity_poly.entity_id
_entity_poly.type
_entity_poly.pdbx_seq_one_letter_code
_entity_poly.pdbx_strand_id
1 'polypeptide(L)'
;MKMLWHHIELLRPLNLLTSALAMVVCASIMDGLHETKILLVTIFVVVCYNAAANAYNDVMDYKTDVVNRPRRPLVTGQVKIKMARAIAILLFVIGSVLTLELSKSAQFIAIGLALPTMIIYSKFLKGTPLIGNAVVAIILGLAFIFSGAAFGQIETMIIPSCLAFGLTFLREFVKDMADIEGDSKAGLNTFPAKVGLEKSAKFAIVSALIIGAGALFPYLNGYYDIPYLVVLVLGVEIPLLMIVFSFLKSPEIDQAKRFSEVLKFSTIVGLMAFFVDNYVR
;
A
#
# COMPACT_ATOMS: atom_id res chain seq x y z
N MET A 1 14.05 -26.71 7.62
CA MET A 1 13.86 -25.74 6.52
C MET A 1 12.38 -25.47 6.20
N LYS A 2 11.50 -26.47 5.98
CA LYS A 2 10.07 -26.22 5.66
C LYS A 2 9.31 -25.40 6.71
N MET A 3 9.53 -25.63 7.99
CA MET A 3 8.85 -24.91 9.08
C MET A 3 9.25 -23.42 9.13
N LEU A 4 10.51 -23.08 8.87
CA LEU A 4 10.98 -21.69 8.80
C LEU A 4 10.38 -20.94 7.61
N TRP A 5 10.20 -21.64 6.48
CA TRP A 5 9.60 -21.07 5.27
C TRP A 5 8.19 -20.53 5.50
N HIS A 6 7.33 -21.26 6.24
CA HIS A 6 5.96 -20.81 6.51
C HIS A 6 5.88 -19.55 7.39
N HIS A 7 6.88 -19.34 8.28
CA HIS A 7 6.99 -18.08 9.03
C HIS A 7 7.42 -16.92 8.14
N ILE A 8 8.29 -17.17 7.14
CA ILE A 8 8.68 -16.17 6.15
C ILE A 8 7.51 -15.84 5.23
N GLU A 9 6.76 -16.85 4.78
CA GLU A 9 5.56 -16.68 3.94
C GLU A 9 4.50 -15.81 4.63
N LEU A 10 4.30 -15.97 5.96
CA LEU A 10 3.43 -15.14 6.77
C LEU A 10 3.76 -13.65 6.66
N LEU A 11 5.04 -13.29 6.56
CA LEU A 11 5.53 -11.92 6.49
C LEU A 11 5.44 -11.32 5.08
N ARG A 12 5.14 -12.13 4.05
CA ARG A 12 5.00 -11.72 2.63
C ARG A 12 6.27 -11.05 2.09
N PRO A 13 7.38 -11.79 1.89
CA PRO A 13 8.71 -11.25 1.60
C PRO A 13 8.75 -10.33 0.37
N LEU A 14 7.96 -10.57 -0.67
CA LEU A 14 7.88 -9.69 -1.82
C LEU A 14 7.34 -8.30 -1.46
N ASN A 15 6.35 -8.22 -0.56
CA ASN A 15 5.84 -6.93 -0.11
C ASN A 15 6.88 -6.19 0.74
N LEU A 16 7.69 -6.92 1.52
CA LEU A 16 8.78 -6.32 2.31
C LEU A 16 9.87 -5.77 1.40
N LEU A 17 10.24 -6.51 0.36
CA LEU A 17 11.24 -6.07 -0.63
C LEU A 17 10.77 -4.81 -1.36
N THR A 18 9.51 -4.77 -1.80
CA THR A 18 8.96 -3.57 -2.46
C THR A 18 8.92 -2.37 -1.52
N SER A 19 8.61 -2.58 -0.24
CA SER A 19 8.65 -1.49 0.76
C SER A 19 10.08 -0.99 1.01
N ALA A 20 11.06 -1.88 1.09
CA ALA A 20 12.47 -1.51 1.23
C ALA A 20 12.95 -0.70 0.02
N LEU A 21 12.65 -1.16 -1.18
CA LEU A 21 13.00 -0.45 -2.42
C LEU A 21 12.32 0.93 -2.50
N ALA A 22 11.06 1.04 -2.04
CA ALA A 22 10.38 2.33 -1.98
C ALA A 22 11.14 3.34 -1.08
N MET A 23 11.66 2.91 0.06
CA MET A 23 12.45 3.79 0.94
C MET A 23 13.79 4.20 0.31
N VAL A 24 14.44 3.31 -0.45
CA VAL A 24 15.66 3.65 -1.21
C VAL A 24 15.34 4.71 -2.26
N VAL A 25 14.24 4.57 -2.99
CA VAL A 25 13.81 5.56 -3.98
C VAL A 25 13.45 6.90 -3.31
N CYS A 26 12.72 6.88 -2.18
CA CYS A 26 12.44 8.10 -1.43
C CYS A 26 13.74 8.81 -1.00
N ALA A 27 14.71 8.07 -0.47
CA ALA A 27 16.00 8.63 -0.08
C ALA A 27 16.75 9.21 -1.29
N SER A 28 16.68 8.55 -2.46
CA SER A 28 17.29 9.07 -3.70
C SER A 28 16.67 10.39 -4.14
N ILE A 29 15.33 10.50 -4.09
CA ILE A 29 14.61 11.75 -4.43
C ILE A 29 15.01 12.90 -3.50
N MET A 30 15.42 12.61 -2.28
CA MET A 30 15.84 13.59 -1.26
C MET A 30 17.36 13.77 -1.18
N ASP A 31 18.14 13.23 -2.13
CA ASP A 31 19.60 13.20 -2.10
C ASP A 31 20.20 12.60 -0.81
N GLY A 32 19.39 11.77 -0.12
CA GLY A 32 19.71 11.20 1.18
C GLY A 32 20.41 9.83 1.15
N LEU A 33 20.81 9.31 -0.03
CA LEU A 33 21.48 7.99 -0.14
C LEU A 33 22.81 7.92 0.63
N HIS A 34 23.48 9.05 0.80
CA HIS A 34 24.73 9.15 1.56
C HIS A 34 24.50 9.09 3.08
N GLU A 35 23.29 9.36 3.57
CA GLU A 35 22.91 9.29 4.97
C GLU A 35 22.60 7.83 5.38
N THR A 36 23.59 6.95 5.24
CA THR A 36 23.44 5.49 5.35
C THR A 36 22.72 5.04 6.62
N LYS A 37 23.01 5.68 7.78
CA LYS A 37 22.35 5.33 9.05
C LYS A 37 20.85 5.60 8.98
N ILE A 38 20.46 6.79 8.56
CA ILE A 38 19.04 7.19 8.45
C ILE A 38 18.32 6.28 7.47
N LEU A 39 18.93 6.04 6.30
CA LEU A 39 18.38 5.15 5.28
C LEU A 39 18.13 3.74 5.81
N LEU A 40 19.12 3.11 6.45
CA LEU A 40 18.97 1.76 6.97
C LEU A 40 17.90 1.69 8.07
N VAL A 41 17.90 2.64 9.00
CA VAL A 41 16.88 2.69 10.06
C VAL A 41 15.49 2.86 9.47
N THR A 42 15.32 3.78 8.50
CA THR A 42 14.04 4.02 7.80
C THR A 42 13.54 2.75 7.10
N ILE A 43 14.42 2.05 6.37
CA ILE A 43 14.09 0.77 5.72
C ILE A 43 13.64 -0.26 6.75
N PHE A 44 14.43 -0.47 7.82
CA PHE A 44 14.11 -1.48 8.82
C PHE A 44 12.81 -1.18 9.56
N VAL A 45 12.51 0.08 9.88
CA VAL A 45 11.23 0.48 10.51
C VAL A 45 10.05 0.12 9.60
N VAL A 46 10.10 0.52 8.31
CA VAL A 46 9.00 0.24 7.36
C VAL A 46 8.85 -1.25 7.12
N VAL A 47 9.95 -1.99 6.99
CA VAL A 47 9.92 -3.46 6.83
C VAL A 47 9.35 -4.14 8.06
N CYS A 48 9.76 -3.75 9.28
CA CYS A 48 9.23 -4.29 10.52
C CYS A 48 7.72 -4.02 10.65
N TYR A 49 7.27 -2.80 10.39
CA TYR A 49 5.85 -2.44 10.49
C TYR A 49 5.00 -3.16 9.43
N ASN A 50 5.50 -3.26 8.19
CA ASN A 50 4.80 -3.99 7.13
C ASN A 50 4.71 -5.50 7.44
N ALA A 51 5.81 -6.10 7.89
CA ALA A 51 5.84 -7.50 8.32
C ALA A 51 4.89 -7.76 9.50
N ALA A 52 4.92 -6.89 10.51
CA ALA A 52 4.03 -6.93 11.66
C ALA A 52 2.57 -6.82 11.25
N ALA A 53 2.23 -5.86 10.39
CA ALA A 53 0.88 -5.67 9.88
C ALA A 53 0.38 -6.88 9.08
N ASN A 54 1.24 -7.50 8.24
CA ASN A 54 0.90 -8.71 7.51
C ASN A 54 0.56 -9.87 8.46
N ALA A 55 1.41 -10.13 9.45
CA ALA A 55 1.20 -11.19 10.44
C ALA A 55 -0.04 -10.90 11.31
N TYR A 56 -0.23 -9.66 11.74
CA TYR A 56 -1.37 -9.25 12.55
C TYR A 56 -2.69 -9.36 11.76
N ASN A 57 -2.71 -8.92 10.51
CA ASN A 57 -3.84 -9.08 9.62
C ASN A 57 -4.25 -10.56 9.47
N ASP A 58 -3.29 -11.46 9.23
CA ASP A 58 -3.60 -12.89 9.11
C ASP A 58 -4.17 -13.48 10.43
N VAL A 59 -3.75 -12.97 11.60
CA VAL A 59 -4.35 -13.36 12.90
C VAL A 59 -5.80 -12.88 13.02
N MET A 60 -6.08 -11.64 12.62
CA MET A 60 -7.42 -11.06 12.71
C MET A 60 -8.37 -11.68 11.68
N ASP A 61 -7.85 -12.02 10.50
CA ASP A 61 -8.62 -12.60 9.39
C ASP A 61 -8.82 -14.11 9.49
N TYR A 62 -8.29 -14.79 10.50
CA TYR A 62 -8.26 -16.25 10.55
C TYR A 62 -9.60 -16.91 10.19
N LYS A 63 -10.71 -16.42 10.74
CA LYS A 63 -12.05 -16.97 10.48
C LYS A 63 -12.47 -16.80 9.02
N THR A 64 -12.20 -15.66 8.44
CA THR A 64 -12.54 -15.33 7.05
C THR A 64 -11.62 -16.06 6.08
N ASP A 65 -10.34 -16.21 6.44
CA ASP A 65 -9.34 -16.90 5.61
C ASP A 65 -9.58 -18.42 5.52
N VAL A 66 -10.21 -19.03 6.52
CA VAL A 66 -10.63 -20.44 6.42
C VAL A 66 -11.52 -20.68 5.19
N VAL A 67 -12.34 -19.69 4.83
CA VAL A 67 -13.22 -19.75 3.65
C VAL A 67 -12.52 -19.24 2.39
N ASN A 68 -11.93 -18.04 2.48
CA ASN A 68 -11.45 -17.33 1.29
C ASN A 68 -10.03 -17.69 0.87
N ARG A 69 -9.18 -18.15 1.81
CA ARG A 69 -7.75 -18.40 1.59
C ARG A 69 -7.27 -19.65 2.35
N PRO A 70 -7.81 -20.85 2.06
CA PRO A 70 -7.57 -22.08 2.83
C PRO A 70 -6.10 -22.54 2.82
N ARG A 71 -5.26 -21.99 1.94
CA ARG A 71 -3.83 -22.35 1.84
C ARG A 71 -2.90 -21.49 2.70
N ARG A 72 -3.42 -20.49 3.43
CA ARG A 72 -2.58 -19.64 4.29
C ARG A 72 -1.95 -20.43 5.44
N PRO A 73 -0.69 -20.10 5.84
CA PRO A 73 0.04 -20.83 6.89
C PRO A 73 -0.70 -20.94 8.23
N LEU A 74 -1.49 -19.93 8.62
CA LEU A 74 -2.31 -19.98 9.83
C LEU A 74 -3.49 -20.94 9.67
N VAL A 75 -4.17 -20.93 8.53
CA VAL A 75 -5.34 -21.77 8.25
C VAL A 75 -4.95 -23.24 8.17
N THR A 76 -3.82 -23.54 7.53
CA THR A 76 -3.29 -24.91 7.42
C THR A 76 -2.66 -25.42 8.72
N GLY A 77 -2.56 -24.57 9.76
CA GLY A 77 -1.93 -24.94 11.05
C GLY A 77 -0.40 -25.00 11.02
N GLN A 78 0.23 -24.63 9.89
CA GLN A 78 1.71 -24.62 9.76
C GLN A 78 2.36 -23.55 10.64
N VAL A 79 1.63 -22.46 10.95
CA VAL A 79 2.02 -21.45 11.94
C VAL A 79 0.90 -21.35 12.98
N LYS A 80 1.24 -21.41 14.26
CA LYS A 80 0.26 -21.25 15.35
C LYS A 80 -0.14 -19.78 15.48
N ILE A 81 -1.43 -19.51 15.70
CA ILE A 81 -1.97 -18.15 15.89
C ILE A 81 -1.22 -17.39 17.01
N LYS A 82 -0.91 -18.06 18.14
CA LYS A 82 -0.12 -17.45 19.22
C LYS A 82 1.26 -17.00 18.77
N MET A 83 1.93 -17.80 17.93
CA MET A 83 3.26 -17.47 17.38
C MET A 83 3.15 -16.29 16.39
N ALA A 84 2.19 -16.30 15.46
CA ALA A 84 1.99 -15.19 14.54
C ALA A 84 1.72 -13.87 15.28
N ARG A 85 0.90 -13.91 16.33
CA ARG A 85 0.64 -12.74 17.19
C ARG A 85 1.90 -12.27 17.91
N ALA A 86 2.71 -13.18 18.45
CA ALA A 86 3.96 -12.83 19.10
C ALA A 86 4.96 -12.20 18.13
N ILE A 87 5.09 -12.74 16.91
CA ILE A 87 5.92 -12.19 15.83
C ILE A 87 5.45 -10.76 15.48
N ALA A 88 4.14 -10.55 15.30
CA ALA A 88 3.59 -9.23 14.98
C ALA A 88 3.92 -8.20 16.08
N ILE A 89 3.70 -8.55 17.36
CA ILE A 89 3.99 -7.65 18.48
C ILE A 89 5.49 -7.34 18.53
N LEU A 90 6.34 -8.37 18.42
CA LEU A 90 7.80 -8.21 18.46
C LEU A 90 8.28 -7.27 17.35
N LEU A 91 7.78 -7.43 16.12
CA LEU A 91 8.17 -6.59 14.98
C LEU A 91 7.66 -5.15 15.14
N PHE A 92 6.44 -4.93 15.67
CA PHE A 92 5.97 -3.58 16.00
C PHE A 92 6.87 -2.93 17.07
N VAL A 93 7.27 -3.67 18.10
CA VAL A 93 8.17 -3.16 19.15
C VAL A 93 9.55 -2.82 18.56
N ILE A 94 10.14 -3.73 17.78
CA ILE A 94 11.45 -3.50 17.15
C ILE A 94 11.40 -2.27 16.26
N GLY A 95 10.39 -2.16 15.37
CA GLY A 95 10.23 -1.00 14.51
C GLY A 95 10.07 0.29 15.31
N SER A 96 9.30 0.27 16.40
CA SER A 96 9.11 1.44 17.28
C SER A 96 10.41 1.84 18.00
N VAL A 97 11.20 0.89 18.48
CA VAL A 97 12.49 1.17 19.10
C VAL A 97 13.48 1.76 18.10
N LEU A 98 13.56 1.17 16.89
CA LEU A 98 14.41 1.71 15.82
C LEU A 98 14.01 3.13 15.43
N THR A 99 12.72 3.45 15.45
CA THR A 99 12.22 4.81 15.13
C THR A 99 12.76 5.87 16.10
N LEU A 100 13.13 5.51 17.33
CA LEU A 100 13.71 6.46 18.30
C LEU A 100 15.06 7.04 17.86
N GLU A 101 15.75 6.40 16.92
CA GLU A 101 17.00 6.88 16.31
C GLU A 101 16.75 7.98 15.24
N LEU A 102 15.49 8.25 14.88
CA LEU A 102 15.12 9.22 13.86
C LEU A 102 14.60 10.52 14.47
N SER A 103 14.25 11.48 13.63
CA SER A 103 13.69 12.78 14.03
C SER A 103 12.41 12.64 14.85
N LYS A 104 12.08 13.65 15.67
CA LYS A 104 10.82 13.66 16.45
C LYS A 104 9.58 13.62 15.57
N SER A 105 9.62 14.24 14.39
CA SER A 105 8.54 14.17 13.40
C SER A 105 8.35 12.75 12.87
N ALA A 106 9.45 12.04 12.54
CA ALA A 106 9.39 10.65 12.13
C ALA A 106 8.85 9.75 13.25
N GLN A 107 9.28 9.96 14.51
CA GLN A 107 8.75 9.24 15.67
C GLN A 107 7.23 9.44 15.81
N PHE A 108 6.75 10.67 15.70
CA PHE A 108 5.31 10.97 15.77
C PHE A 108 4.53 10.29 14.64
N ILE A 109 5.03 10.34 13.40
CA ILE A 109 4.35 9.73 12.25
C ILE A 109 4.30 8.21 12.38
N ALA A 110 5.41 7.56 12.75
CA ALA A 110 5.46 6.11 12.83
C ALA A 110 4.68 5.57 14.06
N ILE A 111 4.99 6.08 15.26
CA ILE A 111 4.45 5.56 16.52
C ILE A 111 3.09 6.19 16.84
N GLY A 112 2.92 7.49 16.58
CA GLY A 112 1.71 8.22 16.92
C GLY A 112 0.58 8.09 15.89
N LEU A 113 0.92 7.90 14.61
CA LEU A 113 -0.08 7.82 13.54
C LEU A 113 -0.14 6.45 12.87
N ALA A 114 0.96 5.98 12.27
CA ALA A 114 0.93 4.77 11.45
C ALA A 114 0.62 3.51 12.26
N LEU A 115 1.30 3.30 13.38
CA LEU A 115 1.09 2.12 14.23
C LEU A 115 -0.35 2.00 14.75
N PRO A 116 -0.97 3.03 15.37
CA PRO A 116 -2.37 2.96 15.78
C PRO A 116 -3.31 2.73 14.62
N THR A 117 -3.07 3.38 13.47
CA THR A 117 -3.90 3.24 12.27
C THR A 117 -3.87 1.81 11.74
N MET A 118 -2.70 1.15 11.69
CA MET A 118 -2.56 -0.25 11.28
C MET A 118 -3.33 -1.19 12.20
N ILE A 119 -3.28 -0.97 13.53
CA ILE A 119 -3.97 -1.81 14.51
C ILE A 119 -5.49 -1.60 14.41
N ILE A 120 -5.95 -0.35 14.35
CA ILE A 120 -7.36 0.01 14.23
C ILE A 120 -7.96 -0.53 12.94
N TYR A 121 -7.23 -0.39 11.81
CA TYR A 121 -7.65 -0.95 10.53
C TYR A 121 -7.90 -2.45 10.62
N SER A 122 -6.91 -3.20 11.09
CA SER A 122 -6.99 -4.67 11.15
C SER A 122 -8.10 -5.17 12.04
N LYS A 123 -8.42 -4.43 13.11
CA LYS A 123 -9.39 -4.86 14.13
C LYS A 123 -10.82 -4.39 13.85
N PHE A 124 -11.01 -3.20 13.28
CA PHE A 124 -12.32 -2.55 13.22
C PHE A 124 -12.75 -2.07 11.83
N LEU A 125 -11.81 -1.69 10.95
CA LEU A 125 -12.14 -0.99 9.72
C LEU A 125 -12.09 -1.88 8.48
N LYS A 126 -11.51 -3.04 8.60
CA LYS A 126 -11.46 -4.00 7.51
C LYS A 126 -12.87 -4.45 7.10
N GLY A 127 -13.15 -4.46 5.80
CA GLY A 127 -14.47 -4.79 5.27
C GLY A 127 -15.54 -3.72 5.46
N THR A 128 -15.16 -2.50 5.89
CA THR A 128 -16.07 -1.36 5.89
C THR A 128 -16.07 -0.66 4.53
N PRO A 129 -17.24 -0.15 4.05
CA PRO A 129 -17.33 0.47 2.75
C PRO A 129 -16.43 1.70 2.65
N LEU A 130 -15.54 1.74 1.66
CA LEU A 130 -14.63 2.85 1.33
C LEU A 130 -13.64 3.23 2.46
N ILE A 131 -14.07 3.24 3.72
CA ILE A 131 -13.22 3.61 4.87
C ILE A 131 -12.03 2.66 4.97
N GLY A 132 -12.25 1.35 4.83
CA GLY A 132 -11.19 0.36 4.83
C GLY A 132 -10.15 0.64 3.74
N ASN A 133 -10.60 0.91 2.51
CA ASN A 133 -9.73 1.23 1.37
C ASN A 133 -8.95 2.53 1.62
N ALA A 134 -9.62 3.58 2.13
CA ALA A 134 -8.99 4.85 2.45
C ALA A 134 -7.91 4.71 3.54
N VAL A 135 -8.17 3.91 4.57
CA VAL A 135 -7.20 3.71 5.66
C VAL A 135 -5.96 2.95 5.18
N VAL A 136 -6.10 1.93 4.33
CA VAL A 136 -4.93 1.26 3.71
C VAL A 136 -4.13 2.24 2.87
N ALA A 137 -4.81 3.09 2.09
CA ALA A 137 -4.18 4.12 1.29
C ALA A 137 -3.45 5.18 2.14
N ILE A 138 -4.05 5.60 3.27
CA ILE A 138 -3.41 6.49 4.25
C ILE A 138 -2.16 5.85 4.84
N ILE A 139 -2.21 4.58 5.25
CA ILE A 139 -1.04 3.87 5.79
C ILE A 139 0.12 3.88 4.79
N LEU A 140 -0.17 3.63 3.51
CA LEU A 140 0.87 3.68 2.48
C LEU A 140 1.39 5.12 2.26
N GLY A 141 0.51 6.11 2.18
CA GLY A 141 0.90 7.52 2.08
C GLY A 141 1.76 7.97 3.26
N LEU A 142 1.41 7.55 4.49
CA LEU A 142 2.19 7.84 5.69
C LEU A 142 3.60 7.27 5.64
N ALA A 143 3.86 6.18 4.92
CA ALA A 143 5.22 5.65 4.76
C ALA A 143 6.13 6.62 3.99
N PHE A 144 5.59 7.34 2.99
CA PHE A 144 6.32 8.39 2.26
C PHE A 144 6.57 9.61 3.16
N ILE A 145 5.54 10.08 3.86
CA ILE A 145 5.68 11.21 4.80
C ILE A 145 6.65 10.87 5.94
N PHE A 146 6.63 9.63 6.43
CA PHE A 146 7.59 9.12 7.41
C PHE A 146 9.03 9.18 6.88
N SER A 147 9.24 8.73 5.63
CA SER A 147 10.55 8.84 4.98
C SER A 147 10.99 10.30 4.88
N GLY A 148 10.11 11.19 4.40
CA GLY A 148 10.39 12.63 4.36
C GLY A 148 10.75 13.21 5.73
N ALA A 149 10.05 12.80 6.78
CA ALA A 149 10.34 13.23 8.15
C ALA A 149 11.67 12.69 8.67
N ALA A 150 12.04 11.46 8.30
CA ALA A 150 13.32 10.86 8.69
C ALA A 150 14.51 11.64 8.12
N PHE A 151 14.42 12.11 6.87
CA PHE A 151 15.44 12.91 6.19
C PHE A 151 15.25 14.42 6.35
N GLY A 152 14.25 14.88 7.12
CA GLY A 152 14.00 16.31 7.32
C GLY A 152 13.41 17.04 6.09
N GLN A 153 12.81 16.30 5.14
CA GLN A 153 12.30 16.79 3.86
C GLN A 153 10.85 16.34 3.62
N ILE A 154 9.96 16.59 4.56
CA ILE A 154 8.54 16.17 4.49
C ILE A 154 7.88 16.72 3.21
N GLU A 155 8.15 17.97 2.87
CA GLU A 155 7.51 18.66 1.74
C GLU A 155 7.78 17.95 0.41
N THR A 156 8.99 17.44 0.20
CA THR A 156 9.39 16.68 -0.99
C THR A 156 8.55 15.41 -1.15
N MET A 157 8.10 14.81 -0.05
CA MET A 157 7.34 13.56 -0.05
C MET A 157 5.81 13.75 -0.11
N ILE A 158 5.30 14.98 -0.08
CA ILE A 158 3.84 15.23 -0.13
C ILE A 158 3.25 14.73 -1.46
N ILE A 159 3.82 15.12 -2.60
CA ILE A 159 3.31 14.73 -3.92
C ILE A 159 3.41 13.21 -4.14
N PRO A 160 4.57 12.54 -3.91
CA PRO A 160 4.65 11.09 -3.94
C PRO A 160 3.66 10.39 -3.02
N SER A 161 3.43 10.91 -1.81
CA SER A 161 2.45 10.40 -0.85
C SER A 161 1.01 10.49 -1.38
N CYS A 162 0.63 11.61 -2.00
CA CYS A 162 -0.70 11.79 -2.59
C CYS A 162 -0.95 10.83 -3.76
N LEU A 163 0.04 10.64 -4.64
CA LEU A 163 -0.07 9.68 -5.74
C LEU A 163 -0.17 8.24 -5.22
N ALA A 164 0.68 7.88 -4.27
CA ALA A 164 0.65 6.56 -3.64
C ALA A 164 -0.70 6.30 -2.93
N PHE A 165 -1.25 7.30 -2.24
CA PHE A 165 -2.59 7.24 -1.66
C PHE A 165 -3.65 6.97 -2.73
N GLY A 166 -3.70 7.77 -3.79
CA GLY A 166 -4.71 7.65 -4.84
C GLY A 166 -4.69 6.28 -5.52
N LEU A 167 -3.51 5.85 -5.98
CA LEU A 167 -3.34 4.55 -6.64
C LEU A 167 -3.66 3.38 -5.71
N THR A 168 -3.27 3.46 -4.45
CA THR A 168 -3.57 2.41 -3.47
C THR A 168 -5.06 2.36 -3.15
N PHE A 169 -5.70 3.51 -2.98
CA PHE A 169 -7.14 3.58 -2.76
C PHE A 169 -7.91 2.92 -3.91
N LEU A 170 -7.60 3.29 -5.15
CA LEU A 170 -8.24 2.69 -6.33
C LEU A 170 -7.94 1.19 -6.44
N ARG A 171 -6.70 0.79 -6.18
CA ARG A 171 -6.30 -0.62 -6.20
C ARG A 171 -7.07 -1.46 -5.19
N GLU A 172 -7.15 -1.03 -3.93
CA GLU A 172 -7.90 -1.76 -2.89
C GLU A 172 -9.40 -1.78 -3.23
N PHE A 173 -9.94 -0.68 -3.78
CA PHE A 173 -11.33 -0.63 -4.23
C PHE A 173 -11.60 -1.61 -5.39
N VAL A 174 -10.76 -1.63 -6.41
CA VAL A 174 -10.91 -2.56 -7.56
C VAL A 174 -10.70 -4.01 -7.11
N LYS A 175 -9.86 -4.25 -6.11
CA LYS A 175 -9.70 -5.57 -5.51
C LYS A 175 -10.97 -6.01 -4.78
N ASP A 176 -11.65 -5.12 -4.05
CA ASP A 176 -12.95 -5.43 -3.44
C ASP A 176 -14.02 -5.75 -4.51
N MET A 177 -13.96 -5.10 -5.69
CA MET A 177 -14.80 -5.50 -6.83
C MET A 177 -14.48 -6.91 -7.33
N ALA A 178 -13.22 -7.31 -7.31
CA ALA A 178 -12.80 -8.66 -7.69
C ALA A 178 -13.23 -9.73 -6.66
N ASP A 179 -13.33 -9.34 -5.40
CA ASP A 179 -13.64 -10.23 -4.27
C ASP A 179 -15.13 -10.21 -3.86
N ILE A 180 -16.03 -9.53 -4.63
CA ILE A 180 -17.43 -9.25 -4.30
C ILE A 180 -18.22 -10.49 -3.84
N GLU A 181 -18.01 -11.65 -4.48
CA GLU A 181 -18.70 -12.89 -4.11
C GLU A 181 -18.18 -13.47 -2.79
N GLY A 182 -16.87 -13.43 -2.59
CA GLY A 182 -16.23 -13.90 -1.37
C GLY A 182 -16.57 -13.03 -0.18
N ASP A 183 -16.55 -11.71 -0.35
CA ASP A 183 -16.90 -10.73 0.68
C ASP A 183 -18.36 -10.88 1.12
N SER A 184 -19.28 -11.05 0.16
CA SER A 184 -20.70 -11.26 0.45
C SER A 184 -20.93 -12.55 1.24
N LYS A 185 -20.27 -13.65 0.87
CA LYS A 185 -20.34 -14.94 1.60
C LYS A 185 -19.73 -14.86 3.01
N ALA A 186 -18.68 -14.04 3.17
CA ALA A 186 -18.02 -13.80 4.45
C ALA A 186 -18.76 -12.78 5.34
N GLY A 187 -19.86 -12.18 4.87
CA GLY A 187 -20.63 -11.17 5.59
C GLY A 187 -19.90 -9.83 5.72
N LEU A 188 -18.91 -9.56 4.85
CA LEU A 188 -18.21 -8.27 4.81
C LEU A 188 -19.09 -7.22 4.13
N ASN A 189 -18.99 -5.98 4.62
CA ASN A 189 -19.77 -4.86 4.14
C ASN A 189 -18.99 -3.95 3.19
N THR A 190 -18.16 -4.51 2.29
CA THR A 190 -17.44 -3.71 1.30
C THR A 190 -18.41 -2.95 0.40
N PHE A 191 -17.96 -1.83 -0.19
CA PHE A 191 -18.84 -1.04 -1.06
C PHE A 191 -19.36 -1.86 -2.24
N PRO A 192 -18.53 -2.64 -2.98
CA PRO A 192 -19.01 -3.49 -4.06
C PRO A 192 -20.03 -4.56 -3.60
N ALA A 193 -19.83 -5.16 -2.42
CA ALA A 193 -20.77 -6.13 -1.88
C ALA A 193 -22.16 -5.53 -1.58
N LYS A 194 -22.21 -4.22 -1.24
CA LYS A 194 -23.47 -3.51 -0.95
C LYS A 194 -24.20 -2.99 -2.19
N VAL A 195 -23.47 -2.44 -3.16
CA VAL A 195 -24.09 -1.70 -4.27
C VAL A 195 -24.06 -2.42 -5.60
N GLY A 196 -23.30 -3.53 -5.68
CA GLY A 196 -23.11 -4.33 -6.89
C GLY A 196 -22.00 -3.78 -7.80
N LEU A 197 -21.68 -4.57 -8.83
CA LEU A 197 -20.53 -4.36 -9.71
C LEU A 197 -20.67 -3.10 -10.57
N GLU A 198 -21.85 -2.83 -11.14
CA GLU A 198 -22.07 -1.68 -12.03
C GLU A 198 -21.88 -0.32 -11.35
N LYS A 199 -22.44 -0.15 -10.13
CA LYS A 199 -22.26 1.10 -9.37
C LYS A 199 -20.81 1.26 -8.93
N SER A 200 -20.18 0.15 -8.58
CA SER A 200 -18.76 0.13 -8.21
C SER A 200 -17.86 0.51 -9.39
N ALA A 201 -18.17 0.04 -10.61
CA ALA A 201 -17.45 0.42 -11.81
C ALA A 201 -17.52 1.93 -12.07
N LYS A 202 -18.71 2.54 -11.93
CA LYS A 202 -18.85 4.00 -12.06
C LYS A 202 -17.99 4.77 -11.05
N PHE A 203 -17.96 4.30 -9.81
CA PHE A 203 -17.09 4.89 -8.78
C PHE A 203 -15.60 4.72 -9.10
N ALA A 204 -15.19 3.54 -9.58
CA ALA A 204 -13.81 3.28 -10.01
C ALA A 204 -13.39 4.19 -11.18
N ILE A 205 -14.27 4.39 -12.16
CA ILE A 205 -14.04 5.30 -13.31
C ILE A 205 -13.79 6.72 -12.81
N VAL A 206 -14.69 7.26 -11.99
CA VAL A 206 -14.55 8.62 -11.44
C VAL A 206 -13.26 8.74 -10.63
N SER A 207 -12.96 7.75 -9.79
CA SER A 207 -11.72 7.74 -9.01
C SER A 207 -10.48 7.70 -9.90
N ALA A 208 -10.47 6.87 -10.94
CA ALA A 208 -9.36 6.79 -11.89
C ALA A 208 -9.10 8.13 -12.60
N LEU A 209 -10.16 8.81 -13.04
CA LEU A 209 -10.06 10.13 -13.69
C LEU A 209 -9.52 11.20 -12.73
N ILE A 210 -9.99 11.21 -11.48
CA ILE A 210 -9.51 12.17 -10.46
C ILE A 210 -8.03 11.91 -10.15
N ILE A 211 -7.63 10.64 -10.01
CA ILE A 211 -6.25 10.27 -9.72
C ILE A 211 -5.34 10.63 -10.88
N GLY A 212 -5.74 10.33 -12.13
CA GLY A 212 -4.97 10.72 -13.33
C GLY A 212 -4.81 12.23 -13.43
N ALA A 213 -5.90 13.01 -13.31
CA ALA A 213 -5.80 14.47 -13.30
C ALA A 213 -4.88 14.99 -12.18
N GLY A 214 -4.96 14.40 -10.97
CA GLY A 214 -4.08 14.73 -9.86
C GLY A 214 -2.62 14.35 -10.09
N ALA A 215 -2.36 13.26 -10.79
CA ALA A 215 -1.01 12.81 -11.12
C ALA A 215 -0.33 13.69 -12.19
N LEU A 216 -1.11 14.26 -13.11
CA LEU A 216 -0.61 15.22 -14.10
C LEU A 216 -0.35 16.61 -13.52
N PHE A 217 -1.05 16.98 -12.45
CA PHE A 217 -0.97 18.31 -11.84
C PHE A 217 0.46 18.79 -11.53
N PRO A 218 1.36 17.95 -10.94
CA PRO A 218 2.72 18.37 -10.62
C PRO A 218 3.55 18.74 -11.86
N TYR A 219 3.39 18.02 -12.97
CA TYR A 219 4.03 18.35 -14.24
C TYR A 219 3.47 19.65 -14.82
N LEU A 220 2.15 19.82 -14.84
CA LEU A 220 1.49 21.01 -15.39
C LEU A 220 1.85 22.30 -14.62
N ASN A 221 2.24 22.17 -13.34
CA ASN A 221 2.67 23.31 -12.51
C ASN A 221 4.21 23.43 -12.39
N GLY A 222 4.98 22.70 -13.19
CA GLY A 222 6.44 22.82 -13.26
C GLY A 222 7.19 22.27 -12.05
N TYR A 223 6.58 21.42 -11.23
CA TYR A 223 7.28 20.72 -10.14
C TYR A 223 8.18 19.61 -10.66
N TYR A 224 7.79 18.97 -11.77
CA TYR A 224 8.52 17.89 -12.43
C TYR A 224 8.57 18.13 -13.93
N ASP A 225 9.57 17.53 -14.61
CA ASP A 225 9.88 17.73 -16.02
C ASP A 225 9.37 16.57 -16.91
N ILE A 226 9.80 16.57 -18.18
CA ILE A 226 9.41 15.57 -19.19
C ILE A 226 9.71 14.13 -18.75
N PRO A 227 10.86 13.80 -18.08
CA PRO A 227 11.13 12.45 -17.62
C PRO A 227 10.04 11.89 -16.69
N TYR A 228 9.56 12.70 -15.74
CA TYR A 228 8.41 12.34 -14.90
C TYR A 228 7.18 12.04 -15.75
N LEU A 229 6.81 12.93 -16.67
CA LEU A 229 5.61 12.79 -17.51
C LEU A 229 5.65 11.51 -18.33
N VAL A 230 6.78 11.18 -18.96
CA VAL A 230 6.90 9.97 -19.80
C VAL A 230 6.65 8.71 -18.97
N VAL A 231 7.31 8.59 -17.81
CA VAL A 231 7.15 7.41 -16.94
C VAL A 231 5.74 7.36 -16.35
N LEU A 232 5.18 8.51 -15.95
CA LEU A 232 3.81 8.63 -15.45
C LEU A 232 2.79 8.16 -16.49
N VAL A 233 2.90 8.67 -17.72
CA VAL A 233 1.95 8.31 -18.80
C VAL A 233 1.98 6.81 -19.07
N LEU A 234 3.16 6.23 -19.21
CA LEU A 234 3.30 4.82 -19.52
C LEU A 234 2.88 3.90 -18.36
N GLY A 235 3.21 4.27 -17.13
CA GLY A 235 3.01 3.42 -15.96
C GLY A 235 1.77 3.69 -15.14
N VAL A 236 1.13 4.85 -15.30
CA VAL A 236 -0.03 5.26 -14.49
C VAL A 236 -1.20 5.66 -15.39
N GLU A 237 -1.03 6.65 -16.29
CA GLU A 237 -2.16 7.18 -17.06
C GLU A 237 -2.77 6.15 -18.03
N ILE A 238 -1.92 5.42 -18.78
CA ILE A 238 -2.41 4.36 -19.67
C ILE A 238 -3.16 3.28 -18.88
N PRO A 239 -2.65 2.69 -17.79
CA PRO A 239 -3.41 1.80 -16.93
C PRO A 239 -4.74 2.38 -16.42
N LEU A 240 -4.77 3.64 -15.97
CA LEU A 240 -6.00 4.28 -15.52
C LEU A 240 -7.03 4.42 -16.66
N LEU A 241 -6.59 4.83 -17.85
CA LEU A 241 -7.46 4.89 -19.02
C LEU A 241 -7.97 3.51 -19.45
N MET A 242 -7.14 2.46 -19.36
CA MET A 242 -7.59 1.08 -19.62
C MET A 242 -8.72 0.66 -18.68
N ILE A 243 -8.64 1.02 -17.40
CA ILE A 243 -9.70 0.78 -16.41
C ILE A 243 -10.97 1.53 -16.81
N VAL A 244 -10.86 2.82 -17.15
CA VAL A 244 -11.99 3.66 -17.56
C VAL A 244 -12.69 3.06 -18.76
N PHE A 245 -11.98 2.80 -19.87
CA PHE A 245 -12.59 2.28 -21.10
C PHE A 245 -13.15 0.87 -20.92
N SER A 246 -12.49 0.00 -20.14
CA SER A 246 -12.96 -1.35 -19.92
C SER A 246 -14.26 -1.36 -19.10
N PHE A 247 -14.32 -0.60 -18.02
CA PHE A 247 -15.51 -0.55 -17.14
C PHE A 247 -16.67 0.25 -17.76
N LEU A 248 -16.40 1.19 -18.68
CA LEU A 248 -17.45 1.84 -19.46
C LEU A 248 -18.12 0.87 -20.44
N LYS A 249 -17.38 -0.09 -21.00
CA LYS A 249 -17.91 -1.08 -21.95
C LYS A 249 -18.74 -2.16 -21.24
N SER A 250 -18.16 -2.84 -20.28
CA SER A 250 -18.81 -3.88 -19.47
C SER A 250 -17.96 -4.20 -18.23
N PRO A 251 -18.42 -3.89 -17.01
CA PRO A 251 -17.68 -4.25 -15.82
C PRO A 251 -17.79 -5.77 -15.53
N GLU A 252 -16.64 -6.42 -15.35
CA GLU A 252 -16.53 -7.84 -15.07
C GLU A 252 -15.57 -8.10 -13.88
N ILE A 253 -15.85 -9.15 -13.10
CA ILE A 253 -15.02 -9.54 -11.95
C ILE A 253 -13.60 -9.90 -12.38
N ASP A 254 -13.44 -10.62 -13.49
CA ASP A 254 -12.11 -11.02 -13.98
C ASP A 254 -11.28 -9.83 -14.49
N GLN A 255 -11.94 -8.80 -15.03
CA GLN A 255 -11.26 -7.55 -15.35
C GLN A 255 -10.80 -6.84 -14.07
N ALA A 256 -11.62 -6.78 -13.03
CA ALA A 256 -11.26 -6.19 -11.76
C ALA A 256 -10.03 -6.91 -11.13
N LYS A 257 -9.97 -8.25 -11.21
CA LYS A 257 -8.79 -9.01 -10.78
C LYS A 257 -7.52 -8.58 -11.53
N ARG A 258 -7.58 -8.50 -12.85
CA ARG A 258 -6.45 -8.08 -13.69
C ARG A 258 -6.03 -6.64 -13.37
N PHE A 259 -6.99 -5.73 -13.24
CA PHE A 259 -6.70 -4.33 -12.96
C PHE A 259 -6.14 -4.10 -11.56
N SER A 260 -6.53 -4.89 -10.56
CA SER A 260 -5.93 -4.80 -9.23
C SER A 260 -4.43 -5.14 -9.25
N GLU A 261 -4.00 -6.10 -10.10
CA GLU A 261 -2.58 -6.41 -10.30
C GLU A 261 -1.88 -5.34 -11.13
N VAL A 262 -2.51 -4.83 -12.19
CA VAL A 262 -1.96 -3.72 -12.99
C VAL A 262 -1.72 -2.49 -12.11
N LEU A 263 -2.67 -2.10 -11.27
CA LEU A 263 -2.54 -0.96 -10.35
C LEU A 263 -1.43 -1.16 -9.31
N LYS A 264 -1.16 -2.40 -8.89
CA LYS A 264 -0.01 -2.72 -8.06
C LYS A 264 1.31 -2.35 -8.74
N PHE A 265 1.44 -2.69 -10.02
CA PHE A 265 2.62 -2.28 -10.80
C PHE A 265 2.63 -0.77 -11.06
N SER A 266 1.48 -0.15 -11.34
CA SER A 266 1.38 1.30 -11.52
C SER A 266 1.85 2.08 -10.29
N THR A 267 1.63 1.58 -9.07
CA THR A 267 2.14 2.21 -7.86
C THR A 267 3.68 2.22 -7.81
N ILE A 268 4.31 1.12 -8.24
CA ILE A 268 5.78 1.02 -8.29
C ILE A 268 6.33 1.93 -9.39
N VAL A 269 5.73 1.88 -10.60
CA VAL A 269 6.19 2.70 -11.74
C VAL A 269 5.93 4.18 -11.49
N GLY A 270 4.82 4.53 -10.83
CA GLY A 270 4.54 5.90 -10.39
C GLY A 270 5.62 6.45 -9.45
N LEU A 271 6.14 5.62 -8.54
CA LEU A 271 7.28 6.01 -7.71
C LEU A 271 8.57 6.19 -8.55
N MET A 272 8.76 5.33 -9.56
CA MET A 272 9.91 5.47 -10.48
C MET A 272 9.84 6.76 -11.32
N ALA A 273 8.66 7.33 -11.57
CA ALA A 273 8.55 8.60 -12.27
C ALA A 273 9.27 9.73 -11.53
N PHE A 274 9.12 9.79 -10.21
CA PHE A 274 9.83 10.76 -9.37
C PHE A 274 11.33 10.50 -9.34
N PHE A 275 11.73 9.23 -9.27
CA PHE A 275 13.14 8.85 -9.27
C PHE A 275 13.84 9.26 -10.58
N VAL A 276 13.22 8.92 -11.72
CA VAL A 276 13.82 9.22 -13.05
C VAL A 276 13.94 10.72 -13.27
N ASP A 277 12.92 11.50 -12.87
CA ASP A 277 12.97 12.96 -12.98
C ASP A 277 14.13 13.55 -12.15
N ASN A 278 14.27 13.11 -10.91
CA ASN A 278 15.34 13.57 -10.02
C ASN A 278 16.73 13.16 -10.52
N TYR A 279 16.85 12.01 -11.17
CA TYR A 279 18.14 11.51 -11.65
C TYR A 279 18.59 12.19 -12.96
N VAL A 280 17.65 12.62 -13.80
CA VAL A 280 17.93 13.25 -15.11
C VAL A 280 18.15 14.76 -15.01
N ARG A 281 17.63 15.39 -13.96
CA ARG A 281 17.93 16.80 -13.61
C ARG A 281 19.39 16.97 -13.19
#